data_2beb22faa56b1f500b7245070f1e658d
#
_entry.id   2beb22faa56b1f500b7245070f1e658d
#
_cell.length_a   1.000
_cell.length_b   1.000
_cell.length_c   1.000
_cell.angle_alpha   90.00
_cell.angle_beta   90.00
_cell.angle_gamma   90.00
#
_symmetry.space_group_name_H-M   'P 1'
#
loop_
_entity.id
_entity.type
_entity.pdbx_description
1 polymer ?
#
loop_
_entity_poly.entity_id
_entity_poly.type
_entity_poly.pdbx_seq_one_letter_code
_entity_poly.pdbx_strand_id
1 'polypeptide(L)'
;MQDANGGGYQVISVNPDTPAAKAGITSGMVITAIDGESVKGQDIDSVRTKIRSRMNTQFIVEVGGRDEYTVDCTKNYVSPVTYRMEKTEAGYVKIDNFEAGSGQDAINAVETLLNQGATALVIDLRGNAGGLAAETRTFLDYLLPGGTLFESVDKAGNKVRYESDNVCIQLPMCVLINAETH
;
A
#
# COMPACT_ATOMS: atom_id res chain seq x y z
N MET A 1 -5.59 16.22 -11.18
CA MET A 1 -5.37 15.89 -12.62
C MET A 1 -6.70 15.93 -13.35
N GLN A 2 -6.69 16.30 -14.60
CA GLN A 2 -7.87 16.36 -15.48
C GLN A 2 -7.50 15.71 -16.82
N ASP A 3 -8.46 15.01 -17.46
CA ASP A 3 -8.22 14.43 -18.77
C ASP A 3 -7.87 15.52 -19.82
N ALA A 4 -6.83 15.29 -20.58
CA ALA A 4 -6.38 16.13 -21.67
C ALA A 4 -6.91 15.60 -23.02
N ASN A 5 -8.25 15.47 -23.14
CA ASN A 5 -8.95 14.99 -24.35
C ASN A 5 -8.43 13.61 -24.85
N GLY A 6 -8.22 12.70 -23.93
CA GLY A 6 -7.68 11.36 -24.21
C GLY A 6 -6.17 11.31 -24.48
N GLY A 7 -5.49 12.46 -24.47
CA GLY A 7 -4.03 12.56 -24.68
C GLY A 7 -3.18 12.28 -23.42
N GLY A 8 -3.81 12.01 -22.28
CA GLY A 8 -3.20 11.84 -20.98
C GLY A 8 -3.90 12.68 -19.92
N TYR A 9 -3.20 12.97 -18.82
CA TYR A 9 -3.78 13.70 -17.68
C TYR A 9 -3.02 14.99 -17.39
N GLN A 10 -3.69 16.12 -17.55
CA GLN A 10 -3.16 17.42 -17.20
C GLN A 10 -3.07 17.60 -15.68
N VAL A 11 -1.92 18.02 -15.19
CA VAL A 11 -1.68 18.39 -13.79
C VAL A 11 -2.34 19.74 -13.53
N ILE A 12 -3.33 19.79 -12.65
CA ILE A 12 -4.03 21.04 -12.29
C ILE A 12 -3.22 21.83 -11.27
N SER A 13 -2.71 21.16 -10.26
CA SER A 13 -1.89 21.76 -9.21
C SER A 13 -0.93 20.74 -8.64
N VAL A 14 0.17 21.21 -8.07
CA VAL A 14 1.14 20.41 -7.31
C VAL A 14 1.34 21.11 -5.98
N ASN A 15 1.17 20.36 -4.88
CA ASN A 15 1.42 20.90 -3.55
C ASN A 15 2.93 21.07 -3.34
N PRO A 16 3.36 22.17 -2.73
CA PRO A 16 4.76 22.38 -2.36
C PRO A 16 5.27 21.22 -1.49
N ASP A 17 6.58 21.00 -1.53
CA ASP A 17 7.30 20.01 -0.72
C ASP A 17 6.94 18.53 -0.98
N THR A 18 6.02 18.25 -1.90
CA THR A 18 5.69 16.88 -2.33
C THR A 18 6.79 16.27 -3.22
N PRO A 19 6.85 14.93 -3.31
CA PRO A 19 7.73 14.24 -4.27
C PRO A 19 7.56 14.72 -5.72
N ALA A 20 6.33 14.97 -6.14
CA ALA A 20 6.04 15.49 -7.47
C ALA A 20 6.65 16.89 -7.70
N ALA A 21 6.53 17.80 -6.72
CA ALA A 21 7.15 19.14 -6.78
C ALA A 21 8.68 19.04 -6.82
N LYS A 22 9.27 18.18 -5.98
CA LYS A 22 10.72 17.93 -5.94
C LYS A 22 11.24 17.30 -7.23
N ALA A 23 10.43 16.50 -7.91
CA ALA A 23 10.75 15.95 -9.22
C ALA A 23 10.67 16.99 -10.34
N GLY A 24 10.13 18.20 -10.09
CA GLY A 24 9.96 19.25 -11.08
C GLY A 24 8.63 19.19 -11.86
N ILE A 25 7.69 18.37 -11.43
CA ILE A 25 6.35 18.34 -12.00
C ILE A 25 5.61 19.62 -11.60
N THR A 26 5.02 20.32 -12.60
CA THR A 26 4.31 21.58 -12.41
C THR A 26 2.90 21.53 -12.99
N SER A 27 2.07 22.48 -12.57
CA SER A 27 0.75 22.70 -13.16
C SER A 27 0.83 22.94 -14.66
N GLY A 28 -0.10 22.39 -15.42
CA GLY A 28 -0.17 22.46 -16.87
C GLY A 28 0.53 21.33 -17.62
N MET A 29 1.43 20.60 -16.98
CA MET A 29 2.06 19.41 -17.57
C MET A 29 1.04 18.31 -17.85
N VAL A 30 1.22 17.56 -18.94
CA VAL A 30 0.34 16.44 -19.32
C VAL A 30 1.07 15.13 -19.16
N ILE A 31 0.65 14.33 -18.18
CA ILE A 31 1.18 12.99 -17.92
C ILE A 31 0.65 12.05 -19.00
N THR A 32 1.55 11.34 -19.67
CA THR A 32 1.24 10.44 -20.79
C THR A 32 1.52 8.98 -20.48
N ALA A 33 2.47 8.70 -19.56
CA ALA A 33 2.77 7.34 -19.07
C ALA A 33 3.29 7.36 -17.62
N ILE A 34 3.23 6.22 -16.97
CA ILE A 34 3.80 5.94 -15.63
C ILE A 34 4.57 4.63 -15.74
N ASP A 35 5.87 4.64 -15.44
CA ASP A 35 6.79 3.50 -15.60
C ASP A 35 6.69 2.86 -17.01
N GLY A 36 6.61 3.70 -18.04
CA GLY A 36 6.47 3.27 -19.44
C GLY A 36 5.07 2.77 -19.82
N GLU A 37 4.14 2.65 -18.87
CA GLU A 37 2.77 2.27 -19.17
C GLU A 37 1.91 3.51 -19.50
N SER A 38 1.37 3.56 -20.72
CA SER A 38 0.53 4.67 -21.17
C SER A 38 -0.71 4.85 -20.28
N VAL A 39 -1.02 6.09 -19.93
CA VAL A 39 -2.26 6.46 -19.23
C VAL A 39 -3.30 7.08 -20.17
N LYS A 40 -2.99 7.17 -21.45
CA LYS A 40 -3.89 7.74 -22.48
C LYS A 40 -5.15 6.89 -22.60
N GLY A 41 -6.31 7.55 -22.51
CA GLY A 41 -7.61 6.87 -22.61
C GLY A 41 -7.99 5.96 -21.43
N GLN A 42 -7.17 5.84 -20.39
CA GLN A 42 -7.57 5.16 -19.16
C GLN A 42 -8.51 6.05 -18.34
N ASP A 43 -9.32 5.48 -17.45
CA ASP A 43 -10.11 6.25 -16.51
C ASP A 43 -9.23 6.82 -15.37
N ILE A 44 -9.67 7.92 -14.76
CA ILE A 44 -8.89 8.64 -13.74
C ILE A 44 -8.64 7.80 -12.48
N ASP A 45 -9.56 6.91 -12.13
CA ASP A 45 -9.44 6.11 -10.91
C ASP A 45 -8.44 4.97 -11.11
N SER A 46 -8.34 4.41 -12.31
CA SER A 46 -7.28 3.48 -12.71
C SER A 46 -5.91 4.15 -12.62
N VAL A 47 -5.77 5.38 -13.13
CA VAL A 47 -4.51 6.15 -13.06
C VAL A 47 -4.16 6.50 -11.61
N ARG A 48 -5.12 6.91 -10.79
CA ARG A 48 -4.91 7.15 -9.36
C ARG A 48 -4.46 5.90 -8.62
N THR A 49 -5.09 4.77 -8.89
CA THR A 49 -4.70 3.47 -8.30
C THR A 49 -3.28 3.11 -8.69
N LYS A 50 -2.91 3.30 -9.97
CA LYS A 50 -1.55 3.08 -10.45
C LYS A 50 -0.51 3.95 -9.72
N ILE A 51 -0.80 5.23 -9.50
CA ILE A 51 0.08 6.12 -8.72
C ILE A 51 0.14 5.69 -7.26
N ARG A 52 -1.00 5.36 -6.64
CA ARG A 52 -1.06 4.93 -5.25
C ARG A 52 -0.28 3.64 -4.97
N SER A 53 -0.31 2.69 -5.90
CA SER A 53 0.46 1.45 -5.77
C SER A 53 1.98 1.66 -5.81
N ARG A 54 2.43 2.85 -6.22
CA ARG A 54 3.85 3.25 -6.26
C ARG A 54 4.27 4.19 -5.13
N MET A 55 3.36 4.51 -4.23
CA MET A 55 3.74 5.19 -2.98
C MET A 55 4.80 4.33 -2.27
N ASN A 56 5.81 4.97 -1.70
CA ASN A 56 6.98 4.33 -1.05
C ASN A 56 8.08 3.82 -1.99
N THR A 57 7.92 4.00 -3.30
CA THR A 57 8.93 3.66 -4.30
C THR A 57 9.36 4.88 -5.10
N GLN A 58 10.37 4.72 -5.93
CA GLN A 58 10.61 5.61 -7.05
C GLN A 58 9.85 5.13 -8.26
N PHE A 59 9.27 6.05 -9.03
CA PHE A 59 8.62 5.74 -10.30
C PHE A 59 8.84 6.86 -11.31
N ILE A 60 8.72 6.53 -12.59
CA ILE A 60 8.91 7.46 -13.69
C ILE A 60 7.56 7.96 -14.18
N VAL A 61 7.45 9.27 -14.32
CA VAL A 61 6.29 9.94 -14.96
C VAL A 61 6.75 10.54 -16.28
N GLU A 62 6.18 10.08 -17.37
CA GLU A 62 6.40 10.67 -18.69
C GLU A 62 5.43 11.85 -18.93
N VAL A 63 5.96 12.96 -19.40
CA VAL A 63 5.22 14.18 -19.65
C VAL A 63 5.33 14.54 -21.14
N GLY A 64 4.20 14.84 -21.78
CA GLY A 64 4.14 15.26 -23.18
C GLY A 64 4.64 14.20 -24.18
N GLY A 65 4.83 12.96 -23.75
CA GLY A 65 5.32 11.87 -24.58
C GLY A 65 6.83 11.93 -24.88
N ARG A 66 7.62 12.68 -24.08
CA ARG A 66 9.07 12.87 -24.30
C ARG A 66 9.88 13.02 -23.01
N ASP A 67 9.40 13.81 -22.07
CA ASP A 67 10.17 14.17 -20.88
C ASP A 67 9.85 13.24 -19.74
N GLU A 68 10.87 12.68 -19.10
CA GLU A 68 10.74 11.76 -17.97
C GLU A 68 11.12 12.48 -16.66
N TYR A 69 10.29 12.28 -15.65
CA TYR A 69 10.47 12.81 -14.30
C TYR A 69 10.48 11.64 -13.31
N THR A 70 11.58 11.50 -12.57
CA THR A 70 11.65 10.50 -11.49
C THR A 70 11.02 11.06 -10.23
N VAL A 71 9.90 10.49 -9.81
CA VAL A 71 9.20 10.84 -8.59
C VAL A 71 9.66 9.90 -7.47
N ASP A 72 10.37 10.45 -6.49
CA ASP A 72 10.89 9.69 -5.36
C ASP A 72 9.95 9.83 -4.15
N CYS A 73 9.08 8.85 -3.95
CA CYS A 73 8.18 8.78 -2.81
C CYS A 73 8.80 8.08 -1.59
N THR A 74 10.01 7.51 -1.69
CA THR A 74 10.65 6.74 -0.62
C THR A 74 10.97 7.61 0.61
N LYS A 75 11.30 8.87 0.38
CA LYS A 75 11.72 9.80 1.46
C LYS A 75 10.58 10.41 2.27
N ASN A 76 9.37 10.28 1.81
CA ASN A 76 8.17 10.82 2.48
C ASN A 76 7.29 9.70 3.06
N TYR A 77 7.73 8.45 2.92
CA TYR A 77 7.01 7.34 3.51
C TYR A 77 7.29 7.29 5.01
N VAL A 78 6.23 7.32 5.77
CA VAL A 78 6.25 6.99 7.20
C VAL A 78 5.47 5.70 7.33
N SER A 79 6.15 4.64 7.72
CA SER A 79 5.49 3.34 7.89
C SER A 79 4.33 3.47 8.89
N PRO A 80 3.12 3.01 8.55
CA PRO A 80 2.01 2.96 9.49
C PRO A 80 2.16 1.77 10.48
N VAL A 81 3.28 1.06 10.42
CA VAL A 81 3.57 -0.09 11.25
C VAL A 81 4.59 0.28 12.31
N THR A 82 4.24 0.05 13.57
CA THR A 82 5.17 0.15 14.70
C THR A 82 5.25 -1.20 15.41
N TYR A 83 6.42 -1.53 15.95
CA TYR A 83 6.60 -2.81 16.61
C TYR A 83 7.59 -2.71 17.78
N ARG A 84 7.49 -3.63 18.71
CA ARG A 84 8.39 -3.77 19.84
C ARG A 84 8.33 -5.17 20.45
N MET A 85 9.40 -5.58 21.09
CA MET A 85 9.40 -6.77 21.95
C MET A 85 8.84 -6.42 23.32
N GLU A 86 7.90 -7.22 23.81
CA GLU A 86 7.38 -7.12 25.16
C GLU A 86 8.24 -7.98 26.14
N LYS A 87 8.16 -7.67 27.42
CA LYS A 87 8.93 -8.38 28.46
C LYS A 87 8.61 -9.90 28.57
N THR A 88 7.48 -10.31 28.01
CA THR A 88 6.98 -11.69 27.99
C THR A 88 7.43 -12.46 26.74
N GLU A 89 8.43 -11.98 26.02
CA GLU A 89 8.86 -12.53 24.72
C GLU A 89 7.74 -12.55 23.66
N ALA A 90 6.72 -11.74 23.83
CA ALA A 90 5.70 -11.52 22.83
C ALA A 90 6.09 -10.35 21.93
N GLY A 91 6.08 -10.55 20.63
CA GLY A 91 6.21 -9.49 19.63
C GLY A 91 4.92 -8.71 19.53
N TYR A 92 4.96 -7.40 19.73
CA TYR A 92 3.82 -6.50 19.51
C TYR A 92 4.01 -5.75 18.21
N VAL A 93 3.00 -5.81 17.34
CA VAL A 93 2.95 -5.10 16.05
C VAL A 93 1.66 -4.31 15.99
N LYS A 94 1.76 -3.00 15.83
CA LYS A 94 0.60 -2.12 15.61
C LYS A 94 0.59 -1.65 14.16
N ILE A 95 -0.59 -1.73 13.53
CA ILE A 95 -0.82 -1.29 12.15
C ILE A 95 -1.92 -0.24 12.18
N ASP A 96 -1.59 1.02 11.86
CA ASP A 96 -2.54 2.12 11.90
C ASP A 96 -3.46 2.17 10.66
N ASN A 97 -2.97 1.69 9.51
CA ASN A 97 -3.74 1.56 8.26
C ASN A 97 -3.04 0.61 7.29
N PHE A 98 -3.75 0.23 6.21
CA PHE A 98 -3.21 -0.59 5.13
C PHE A 98 -2.94 0.25 3.87
N GLU A 99 -2.05 1.24 3.97
CA GLU A 99 -1.53 1.97 2.81
C GLU A 99 -0.49 1.15 2.05
N ALA A 100 -0.14 1.62 0.83
CA ALA A 100 0.83 0.93 -0.03
C ALA A 100 2.17 0.68 0.68
N GLY A 101 2.62 -0.57 0.73
CA GLY A 101 3.83 -1.03 1.40
C GLY A 101 3.65 -1.47 2.85
N SER A 102 2.50 -1.19 3.47
CA SER A 102 2.26 -1.52 4.88
C SER A 102 2.21 -3.03 5.14
N GLY A 103 1.72 -3.81 4.20
CA GLY A 103 1.71 -5.28 4.31
C GLY A 103 3.13 -5.84 4.42
N GLN A 104 4.04 -5.38 3.57
CA GLN A 104 5.45 -5.78 3.64
C GLN A 104 6.14 -5.24 4.90
N ASP A 105 5.83 -4.02 5.32
CA ASP A 105 6.37 -3.47 6.56
C ASP A 105 5.93 -4.29 7.79
N ALA A 106 4.68 -4.73 7.82
CA ALA A 106 4.17 -5.58 8.88
C ALA A 106 4.89 -6.95 8.90
N ILE A 107 5.15 -7.54 7.74
CA ILE A 107 5.95 -8.76 7.60
C ILE A 107 7.37 -8.52 8.15
N ASN A 108 8.04 -7.47 7.71
CA ASN A 108 9.40 -7.13 8.15
C ASN A 108 9.46 -6.90 9.68
N ALA A 109 8.42 -6.27 10.25
CA ALA A 109 8.30 -6.09 11.69
C ALA A 109 8.20 -7.42 12.43
N VAL A 110 7.36 -8.34 11.95
CA VAL A 110 7.21 -9.68 12.49
C VAL A 110 8.52 -10.46 12.40
N GLU A 111 9.17 -10.48 11.24
CA GLU A 111 10.46 -11.17 11.05
C GLU A 111 11.54 -10.61 11.96
N THR A 112 11.58 -9.29 12.16
CA THR A 112 12.50 -8.66 13.11
C THR A 112 12.26 -9.15 14.53
N LEU A 113 11.00 -9.25 14.97
CA LEU A 113 10.64 -9.73 16.29
C LEU A 113 10.95 -11.22 16.45
N LEU A 114 10.71 -12.04 15.43
CA LEU A 114 11.09 -13.46 15.42
C LEU A 114 12.60 -13.63 15.57
N ASN A 115 13.39 -12.84 14.83
CA ASN A 115 14.85 -12.86 14.96
C ASN A 115 15.35 -12.37 16.33
N GLN A 116 14.54 -11.58 17.05
CA GLN A 116 14.78 -11.18 18.44
C GLN A 116 14.31 -12.24 19.47
N GLY A 117 13.70 -13.34 19.02
CA GLY A 117 13.25 -14.43 19.88
C GLY A 117 11.79 -14.34 20.31
N ALA A 118 10.92 -13.64 19.58
CA ALA A 118 9.49 -13.64 19.87
C ALA A 118 8.91 -15.06 19.76
N THR A 119 8.18 -15.46 20.78
CA THR A 119 7.52 -16.77 20.89
C THR A 119 6.00 -16.69 20.70
N ALA A 120 5.45 -15.48 20.64
CA ALA A 120 4.04 -15.17 20.37
C ALA A 120 3.93 -13.79 19.72
N LEU A 121 2.78 -13.50 19.11
CA LEU A 121 2.51 -12.19 18.48
C LEU A 121 1.21 -11.57 19.01
N VAL A 122 1.25 -10.26 19.19
CA VAL A 122 0.08 -9.41 19.40
C VAL A 122 -0.01 -8.44 18.23
N ILE A 123 -1.05 -8.59 17.41
CA ILE A 123 -1.35 -7.71 16.27
C ILE A 123 -2.39 -6.69 16.73
N ASP A 124 -2.03 -5.43 16.80
CA ASP A 124 -2.94 -4.35 17.23
C ASP A 124 -3.48 -3.58 16.03
N LEU A 125 -4.77 -3.75 15.79
CA LEU A 125 -5.54 -3.05 14.75
C LEU A 125 -6.52 -2.03 15.34
N ARG A 126 -6.40 -1.68 16.60
CA ARG A 126 -7.28 -0.66 17.22
C ARG A 126 -7.06 0.69 16.56
N GLY A 127 -8.15 1.29 16.08
CA GLY A 127 -8.12 2.54 15.31
C GLY A 127 -7.63 2.39 13.87
N ASN A 128 -7.42 1.18 13.38
CA ASN A 128 -7.08 0.95 11.97
C ASN A 128 -8.29 1.22 11.09
N ALA A 129 -8.18 2.23 10.22
CA ALA A 129 -9.26 2.65 9.32
C ALA A 129 -9.35 1.81 8.02
N GLY A 130 -8.66 0.67 7.94
CA GLY A 130 -8.58 -0.15 6.74
C GLY A 130 -7.56 0.37 5.74
N GLY A 131 -7.81 0.16 4.44
CA GLY A 131 -6.89 0.59 3.38
C GLY A 131 -6.98 -0.25 2.12
N LEU A 132 -5.82 -0.60 1.54
CA LEU A 132 -5.73 -1.39 0.32
C LEU A 132 -5.89 -2.88 0.64
N ALA A 133 -6.89 -3.53 0.05
CA ALA A 133 -7.12 -4.97 0.20
C ALA A 133 -5.89 -5.83 -0.20
N ALA A 134 -5.08 -5.34 -1.15
CA ALA A 134 -3.84 -6.01 -1.54
C ALA A 134 -2.81 -6.07 -0.39
N GLU A 135 -2.67 -4.99 0.38
CA GLU A 135 -1.76 -4.93 1.53
C GLU A 135 -2.23 -5.84 2.67
N THR A 136 -3.54 -5.78 2.96
CA THR A 136 -4.16 -6.68 3.94
C THR A 136 -3.96 -8.15 3.54
N ARG A 137 -4.18 -8.47 2.25
CA ARG A 137 -3.95 -9.82 1.72
C ARG A 137 -2.50 -10.26 1.90
N THR A 138 -1.54 -9.42 1.53
CA THR A 138 -0.10 -9.73 1.66
C THR A 138 0.25 -10.11 3.09
N PHE A 139 -0.24 -9.35 4.07
CA PHE A 139 0.03 -9.65 5.48
C PHE A 139 -0.72 -10.89 6.00
N LEU A 140 -2.00 -11.07 5.62
CA LEU A 140 -2.79 -12.23 6.02
C LEU A 140 -2.23 -13.53 5.42
N ASP A 141 -1.76 -13.52 4.18
CA ASP A 141 -1.15 -14.66 3.51
C ASP A 141 0.11 -15.15 4.27
N TYR A 142 0.91 -14.21 4.76
CA TYR A 142 2.08 -14.50 5.59
C TYR A 142 1.72 -15.08 6.99
N LEU A 143 0.58 -14.65 7.57
CA LEU A 143 0.18 -15.06 8.92
C LEU A 143 -0.61 -16.36 8.96
N LEU A 144 -1.47 -16.61 7.97
CA LEU A 144 -2.53 -17.63 8.03
C LEU A 144 -2.21 -18.82 7.13
N PRO A 145 -2.58 -20.04 7.56
CA PRO A 145 -2.46 -21.23 6.73
C PRO A 145 -3.37 -21.12 5.49
N GLY A 146 -3.13 -21.99 4.52
CA GLY A 146 -3.91 -22.02 3.27
C GLY A 146 -5.41 -22.09 3.51
N GLY A 147 -6.14 -21.26 2.75
CA GLY A 147 -7.59 -21.14 2.83
C GLY A 147 -8.08 -19.78 2.34
N THR A 148 -9.39 -19.58 2.42
CA THR A 148 -9.99 -18.30 2.01
C THR A 148 -9.71 -17.23 3.05
N LEU A 149 -9.03 -16.15 2.64
CA LEU A 149 -8.79 -14.98 3.47
C LEU A 149 -10.03 -14.09 3.53
N PHE A 150 -10.56 -13.70 2.37
CA PHE A 150 -11.80 -12.93 2.25
C PHE A 150 -12.36 -13.02 0.82
N GLU A 151 -13.59 -12.57 0.66
CA GLU A 151 -14.29 -12.51 -0.62
C GLU A 151 -14.78 -11.08 -0.84
N SER A 152 -14.49 -10.49 -1.99
CA SER A 152 -15.06 -9.22 -2.42
C SER A 152 -16.22 -9.46 -3.39
N VAL A 153 -17.27 -8.65 -3.27
CA VAL A 153 -18.45 -8.70 -4.16
C VAL A 153 -18.61 -7.31 -4.76
N ASP A 154 -18.62 -7.21 -6.08
CA ASP A 154 -18.88 -5.95 -6.75
C ASP A 154 -20.39 -5.61 -6.79
N LYS A 155 -20.74 -4.41 -7.28
CA LYS A 155 -22.13 -3.97 -7.39
C LYS A 155 -22.97 -4.81 -8.37
N ALA A 156 -22.33 -5.54 -9.28
CA ALA A 156 -22.97 -6.44 -10.23
C ALA A 156 -23.16 -7.86 -9.67
N GLY A 157 -22.64 -8.13 -8.47
CA GLY A 157 -22.70 -9.42 -7.81
C GLY A 157 -21.55 -10.37 -8.18
N ASN A 158 -20.56 -9.92 -8.94
CA ASN A 158 -19.37 -10.72 -9.22
C ASN A 158 -18.52 -10.87 -7.96
N LYS A 159 -18.07 -12.09 -7.73
CA LYS A 159 -17.29 -12.45 -6.54
C LYS A 159 -15.83 -12.69 -6.91
N VAL A 160 -14.92 -12.10 -6.14
CA VAL A 160 -13.49 -12.40 -6.20
C VAL A 160 -13.08 -12.93 -4.84
N ARG A 161 -12.58 -14.16 -4.81
CA ARG A 161 -12.07 -14.81 -3.61
C ARG A 161 -10.57 -14.67 -3.56
N TYR A 162 -10.07 -14.30 -2.39
CA TYR A 162 -8.65 -14.20 -2.09
C TYR A 162 -8.28 -15.32 -1.13
N GLU A 163 -7.27 -16.09 -1.51
CA GLU A 163 -6.83 -17.27 -0.78
C GLU A 163 -5.39 -17.10 -0.33
N SER A 164 -5.07 -17.67 0.82
CA SER A 164 -3.71 -17.86 1.31
C SER A 164 -3.15 -19.16 0.77
N ASP A 165 -1.85 -19.22 0.58
CA ASP A 165 -1.12 -20.47 0.34
C ASP A 165 -0.88 -21.23 1.66
N ASN A 166 -0.07 -22.29 1.63
CA ASN A 166 0.21 -23.08 2.83
C ASN A 166 1.50 -22.65 3.56
N VAL A 167 2.09 -21.51 3.16
CA VAL A 167 3.34 -21.00 3.73
C VAL A 167 2.99 -19.90 4.74
N CYS A 168 2.97 -20.22 6.01
CA CYS A 168 2.65 -19.25 7.07
C CYS A 168 3.55 -19.43 8.28
N ILE A 169 3.61 -18.40 9.13
CA ILE A 169 4.24 -18.53 10.45
C ILE A 169 3.36 -19.39 11.40
N GLN A 170 4.01 -20.18 12.26
CA GLN A 170 3.31 -21.00 13.25
C GLN A 170 3.65 -20.51 14.65
N LEU A 171 2.94 -19.49 15.11
CA LEU A 171 3.08 -18.92 16.44
C LEU A 171 1.71 -18.64 17.05
N PRO A 172 1.58 -18.74 18.38
CA PRO A 172 0.42 -18.20 19.07
C PRO A 172 0.27 -16.71 18.76
N MET A 173 -0.92 -16.27 18.33
CA MET A 173 -1.17 -14.88 18.06
C MET A 173 -2.51 -14.40 18.60
N CYS A 174 -2.57 -13.13 18.97
CA CYS A 174 -3.75 -12.44 19.42
C CYS A 174 -3.93 -11.17 18.59
N VAL A 175 -5.16 -10.86 18.21
CA VAL A 175 -5.50 -9.62 17.47
C VAL A 175 -6.32 -8.72 18.38
N LEU A 176 -5.90 -7.48 18.50
CA LEU A 176 -6.62 -6.44 19.24
C LEU A 176 -7.40 -5.57 18.24
N ILE A 177 -8.69 -5.43 18.47
CA ILE A 177 -9.58 -4.59 17.70
C ILE A 177 -10.41 -3.69 18.61
N ASN A 178 -11.02 -2.64 18.06
CA ASN A 178 -12.00 -1.79 18.74
C ASN A 178 -13.09 -1.32 17.77
N ALA A 179 -13.98 -0.45 18.22
CA ALA A 179 -15.08 0.06 17.39
C ALA A 179 -14.63 0.91 16.18
N GLU A 180 -13.36 1.31 16.13
CA GLU A 180 -12.76 2.12 15.05
C GLU A 180 -11.94 1.25 14.07
N THR A 181 -11.92 -0.07 14.28
CA THR A 181 -11.27 -1.02 13.34
C THR A 181 -12.23 -1.34 12.21
N HIS A 182 -11.78 -1.16 10.96
CA HIS A 182 -12.56 -1.37 9.73
C HIS A 182 -11.93 -2.40 8.80
#